data_83fdad00e4d8c1f305cc446670154943
#
_entry.id   83fdad00e4d8c1f305cc446670154943
#
_cell.length_a   1.000
_cell.length_b   1.000
_cell.length_c   1.000
_cell.angle_alpha   90.00
_cell.angle_beta   90.00
_cell.angle_gamma   90.00
#
_symmetry.space_group_name_H-M   'P 1'
#
loop_
_entity.id
_entity.type
_entity.pdbx_description
1 polymer ?
#
loop_
_entity_poly.entity_id
_entity_poly.type
_entity_poly.pdbx_seq_one_letter_code
_entity_poly.pdbx_strand_id
1 'polypeptide(L)'
;LAERLVNVKIDNKPYQVHWRMPDEPTLKLREHVNGRLIGLRTNRYSWWVHWRECADYILPRRYKWLITPNQMARGSPINQHILDSTGTLAARNLAAGLMTGCTDPTKSWFHLKIGYIDSTQTNPISLWLAECERILMMVFQESNFYTCMAVLYFDLVVFGTGVMVIYEDYDDVITCYNPCPGEYYLEASDTIKVNALYREFTYTVSQVVERFGIDNVSPAVRVLYNMGGASLTREIVVAHAIEPNKDYRKFDIPSHFKWREVYWEWAGSAAPQGGASYSPGVLYKGGFHEQNFIAPRWDIVANDAYGRSPGMDALPDIKQLQLEVKRKAQAIDKLVNPPMVADIQLKNQPASLLPGGMTYVAGLMANSRPGFAPVYQVQPPVKEIMEDLNEVRERIKDIFFNNLFQTISQFETRSNVTAAEIDARRAESMIMLGPVLERIIGEGLKIAVNRAFEIASRSGILPPAPSQVQGKEIEIDFVSMLETAQNASQMAGIERIFQLAGNLAGVDPAALDNVDFD
;
A
#
# COMPACT_ATOMS: atom_id res chain seq x y z
N LEU A 1 8.44 32.32 29.52
CA LEU A 1 7.60 31.19 29.93
C LEU A 1 8.17 30.61 31.22
N ALA A 2 7.36 30.58 32.29
CA ALA A 2 7.83 30.15 33.60
C ALA A 2 7.98 28.61 33.64
N GLU A 3 9.14 28.15 34.10
CA GLU A 3 9.30 26.74 34.45
C GLU A 3 8.56 26.47 35.77
N ARG A 4 7.83 25.37 35.79
CA ARG A 4 7.09 24.89 36.96
C ARG A 4 7.58 23.50 37.36
N LEU A 5 7.62 23.24 38.64
CA LEU A 5 7.85 21.90 39.17
C LEU A 5 6.55 21.09 39.02
N VAL A 6 6.59 20.01 38.23
CA VAL A 6 5.42 19.16 37.95
C VAL A 6 5.65 17.79 38.57
N ASN A 7 4.63 17.28 39.26
CA ASN A 7 4.63 15.93 39.81
C ASN A 7 4.09 14.95 38.75
N VAL A 8 4.89 13.94 38.43
CA VAL A 8 4.53 12.88 37.46
C VAL A 8 4.60 11.54 38.17
N LYS A 9 3.63 10.68 37.94
CA LYS A 9 3.66 9.28 38.40
C LYS A 9 4.01 8.35 37.25
N ILE A 10 5.06 7.55 37.42
CA ILE A 10 5.45 6.48 36.47
C ILE A 10 5.55 5.18 37.25
N ASP A 11 4.86 4.13 36.82
CA ASP A 11 4.80 2.84 37.49
C ASP A 11 4.45 3.00 38.99
N ASN A 12 3.46 3.85 39.30
CA ASN A 12 3.00 4.23 40.64
C ASN A 12 4.03 4.94 41.54
N LYS A 13 5.22 5.31 41.06
CA LYS A 13 6.22 6.09 41.79
C LYS A 13 6.10 7.57 41.41
N PRO A 14 6.12 8.50 42.38
CA PRO A 14 6.07 9.93 42.10
C PRO A 14 7.48 10.46 41.73
N TYR A 15 7.53 11.30 40.71
CA TYR A 15 8.73 12.00 40.25
C TYR A 15 8.43 13.50 40.16
N GLN A 16 9.42 14.33 40.43
CA GLN A 16 9.35 15.78 40.25
C GLN A 16 10.26 16.20 39.11
N VAL A 17 9.75 16.99 38.19
CA VAL A 17 10.52 17.50 37.06
C VAL A 17 10.21 18.95 36.77
N HIS A 18 11.23 19.74 36.49
CA HIS A 18 11.07 21.10 35.96
C HIS A 18 10.59 21.02 34.52
N TRP A 19 9.50 21.70 34.22
CA TRP A 19 8.90 21.69 32.89
C TRP A 19 8.42 23.09 32.49
N ARG A 20 8.71 23.44 31.24
CA ARG A 20 8.28 24.69 30.64
C ARG A 20 6.87 24.49 30.06
N MET A 21 5.91 25.25 30.56
CA MET A 21 4.55 25.18 30.05
C MET A 21 4.47 25.72 28.61
N PRO A 22 3.74 25.02 27.70
CA PRO A 22 3.46 25.53 26.37
C PRO A 22 2.68 26.85 26.44
N ASP A 23 2.82 27.67 25.40
CA ASP A 23 2.02 28.88 25.23
C ASP A 23 0.59 28.55 24.79
N GLU A 24 -0.31 29.51 24.96
CA GLU A 24 -1.73 29.35 24.63
C GLU A 24 -1.99 29.01 23.14
N PRO A 25 -1.31 29.62 22.14
CA PRO A 25 -1.44 29.25 20.74
C PRO A 25 -1.07 27.79 20.45
N THR A 26 -0.02 27.29 21.10
CA THR A 26 0.41 25.88 20.96
C THR A 26 -0.61 24.92 21.56
N LEU A 27 -1.20 25.26 22.70
CA LEU A 27 -2.27 24.45 23.31
C LEU A 27 -3.51 24.41 22.43
N LYS A 28 -3.97 25.56 21.90
CA LYS A 28 -5.09 25.62 20.96
C LYS A 28 -4.84 24.82 19.69
N LEU A 29 -3.64 24.90 19.13
CA LEU A 29 -3.26 24.10 17.98
C LEU A 29 -3.34 22.60 18.28
N ARG A 30 -2.84 22.17 19.42
CA ARG A 30 -2.92 20.79 19.86
C ARG A 30 -4.37 20.32 20.03
N GLU A 31 -5.20 21.10 20.68
CA GLU A 31 -6.63 20.79 20.82
C GLU A 31 -7.31 20.63 19.46
N HIS A 32 -7.02 21.52 18.50
CA HIS A 32 -7.54 21.45 17.15
C HIS A 32 -7.13 20.15 16.44
N VAL A 33 -5.83 19.84 16.34
CA VAL A 33 -5.35 18.64 15.63
C VAL A 33 -5.80 17.35 16.32
N ASN A 34 -5.86 17.37 17.66
CA ASN A 34 -6.35 16.23 18.44
C ASN A 34 -7.84 15.97 18.23
N GLY A 35 -8.65 17.01 18.23
CA GLY A 35 -10.09 16.90 17.94
C GLY A 35 -10.37 16.38 16.54
N ARG A 36 -9.61 16.87 15.54
CA ARG A 36 -9.70 16.35 14.15
C ARG A 36 -9.30 14.88 14.06
N LEU A 37 -8.20 14.46 14.69
CA LEU A 37 -7.78 13.06 14.69
C LEU A 37 -8.86 12.13 15.27
N ILE A 38 -9.52 12.53 16.37
CA ILE A 38 -10.63 11.78 16.97
C ILE A 38 -11.80 11.63 15.98
N GLY A 39 -12.17 12.72 15.30
CA GLY A 39 -13.23 12.71 14.27
C GLY A 39 -12.87 11.75 13.11
N LEU A 40 -11.67 11.85 12.57
CA LEU A 40 -11.21 10.99 11.48
C LEU A 40 -11.11 9.51 11.90
N ARG A 41 -10.74 9.24 13.16
CA ARG A 41 -10.73 7.89 13.72
C ARG A 41 -12.13 7.28 13.75
N THR A 42 -13.13 8.06 14.12
CA THR A 42 -14.53 7.62 14.12
C THR A 42 -15.01 7.32 12.70
N ASN A 43 -14.73 8.21 11.74
CA ASN A 43 -15.12 8.03 10.34
C ASN A 43 -14.48 6.81 9.69
N ARG A 44 -13.23 6.48 10.07
CA ARG A 44 -12.53 5.33 9.52
C ARG A 44 -12.97 3.98 10.11
N TYR A 45 -13.76 3.94 11.18
CA TYR A 45 -14.03 2.71 11.92
C TYR A 45 -14.61 1.58 11.06
N SER A 46 -15.53 1.87 10.13
CA SER A 46 -16.10 0.89 9.21
C SER A 46 -15.05 0.27 8.27
N TRP A 47 -14.15 1.10 7.76
CA TRP A 47 -13.03 0.68 6.92
C TRP A 47 -12.01 -0.18 7.68
N TRP A 48 -11.76 0.14 8.94
CA TRP A 48 -10.89 -0.62 9.82
C TRP A 48 -11.28 -2.09 9.91
N VAL A 49 -12.56 -2.37 10.13
CA VAL A 49 -13.06 -3.75 10.24
C VAL A 49 -12.82 -4.52 8.95
N HIS A 50 -13.13 -3.90 7.80
CA HIS A 50 -12.93 -4.51 6.49
C HIS A 50 -11.44 -4.73 6.17
N TRP A 51 -10.59 -3.72 6.40
CA TRP A 51 -9.15 -3.87 6.20
C TRP A 51 -8.53 -4.96 7.06
N ARG A 52 -9.03 -5.13 8.27
CA ARG A 52 -8.58 -6.20 9.15
C ARG A 52 -8.85 -7.58 8.53
N GLU A 53 -10.02 -7.79 7.96
CA GLU A 53 -10.35 -9.03 7.26
C GLU A 53 -9.48 -9.23 6.00
N CYS A 54 -9.27 -8.18 5.20
CA CYS A 54 -8.36 -8.24 4.05
C CYS A 54 -6.93 -8.59 4.49
N ALA A 55 -6.45 -8.01 5.60
CA ALA A 55 -5.15 -8.36 6.14
C ALA A 55 -5.08 -9.82 6.57
N ASP A 56 -6.09 -10.35 7.29
CA ASP A 56 -6.13 -11.74 7.76
C ASP A 56 -6.03 -12.77 6.63
N TYR A 57 -6.69 -12.51 5.50
CA TYR A 57 -6.83 -13.48 4.43
C TYR A 57 -5.92 -13.25 3.22
N ILE A 58 -5.37 -12.02 3.03
CA ILE A 58 -4.57 -11.69 1.85
C ILE A 58 -3.16 -11.23 2.23
N LEU A 59 -3.03 -10.28 3.18
CA LEU A 59 -1.75 -9.62 3.48
C LEU A 59 -1.48 -9.47 4.98
N PRO A 60 -1.23 -10.56 5.72
CA PRO A 60 -1.08 -10.53 7.17
C PRO A 60 0.06 -9.64 7.68
N ARG A 61 1.11 -9.41 6.87
CA ARG A 61 2.26 -8.57 7.26
C ARG A 61 1.90 -7.11 7.51
N ARG A 62 0.81 -6.59 6.91
CA ARG A 62 0.31 -5.21 7.09
C ARG A 62 -0.69 -5.08 8.24
N TYR A 63 -0.84 -6.14 9.02
CA TYR A 63 -1.80 -6.23 10.13
C TYR A 63 -1.41 -5.43 11.38
N LYS A 64 -0.18 -4.95 11.45
CA LYS A 64 0.44 -4.37 12.66
C LYS A 64 -0.47 -3.37 13.39
N TRP A 65 -1.01 -2.37 12.71
CA TRP A 65 -1.83 -1.33 13.32
C TRP A 65 -3.34 -1.59 13.27
N LEU A 66 -3.76 -2.67 12.63
CA LEU A 66 -5.15 -3.10 12.58
C LEU A 66 -5.55 -3.92 13.82
N ILE A 67 -4.57 -4.44 14.56
CA ILE A 67 -4.73 -4.99 15.91
C ILE A 67 -3.97 -4.09 16.88
N THR A 68 -4.24 -4.24 18.17
CA THR A 68 -3.48 -3.56 19.23
C THR A 68 -1.99 -3.77 19.05
N PRO A 69 -1.17 -2.72 18.96
CA PRO A 69 0.26 -2.85 18.80
C PRO A 69 0.85 -3.52 20.03
N ASN A 70 1.22 -4.79 19.88
CA ASN A 70 1.90 -5.53 20.93
C ASN A 70 3.35 -5.76 20.49
N GLN A 71 4.29 -5.16 21.21
CA GLN A 71 5.73 -5.29 20.94
C GLN A 71 6.19 -6.75 20.93
N MET A 72 5.62 -7.59 21.79
CA MET A 72 5.98 -9.00 21.92
C MET A 72 5.50 -9.86 20.75
N ALA A 73 4.56 -9.37 19.95
CA ALA A 73 3.96 -10.13 18.85
C ALA A 73 4.56 -9.83 17.47
N ARG A 74 5.62 -9.03 17.36
CA ARG A 74 6.19 -8.61 16.06
C ARG A 74 6.67 -9.75 15.18
N GLY A 75 7.15 -10.85 15.76
CA GLY A 75 7.61 -12.05 15.08
C GLY A 75 6.60 -13.20 15.07
N SER A 76 5.40 -13.02 15.61
CA SER A 76 4.39 -14.07 15.69
C SER A 76 3.90 -14.48 14.30
N PRO A 77 3.57 -15.77 14.06
CA PRO A 77 2.92 -16.20 12.84
C PRO A 77 1.50 -15.65 12.79
N ILE A 78 1.24 -14.76 11.81
CA ILE A 78 -0.04 -14.06 11.67
C ILE A 78 -0.90 -14.66 10.55
N ASN A 79 -0.36 -15.60 9.76
CA ASN A 79 -0.98 -16.18 8.57
C ASN A 79 -1.78 -17.46 8.85
N GLN A 80 -2.33 -17.63 10.05
CA GLN A 80 -3.02 -18.87 10.45
C GLN A 80 -4.31 -19.16 9.65
N HIS A 81 -4.91 -18.13 9.06
CA HIS A 81 -6.14 -18.25 8.28
C HIS A 81 -5.90 -18.57 6.80
N ILE A 82 -4.64 -18.52 6.33
CA ILE A 82 -4.27 -18.74 4.92
C ILE A 82 -3.79 -20.18 4.76
N LEU A 83 -4.65 -21.05 4.25
CA LEU A 83 -4.33 -22.41 3.86
C LEU A 83 -3.96 -22.49 2.37
N ASP A 84 -4.56 -21.65 1.54
CA ASP A 84 -4.28 -21.49 0.12
C ASP A 84 -3.87 -20.05 -0.16
N SER A 85 -2.71 -19.89 -0.79
CA SER A 85 -2.08 -18.58 -1.03
C SER A 85 -2.51 -17.92 -2.35
N THR A 86 -3.49 -18.45 -3.06
CA THR A 86 -3.92 -17.93 -4.37
C THR A 86 -4.26 -16.45 -4.32
N GLY A 87 -5.03 -15.99 -3.31
CA GLY A 87 -5.37 -14.57 -3.15
C GLY A 87 -4.16 -13.67 -2.93
N THR A 88 -3.20 -14.10 -2.10
CA THR A 88 -1.96 -13.34 -1.86
C THR A 88 -1.10 -13.24 -3.11
N LEU A 89 -0.98 -14.35 -3.87
CA LEU A 89 -0.19 -14.38 -5.10
C LEU A 89 -0.85 -13.55 -6.20
N ALA A 90 -2.18 -13.65 -6.33
CA ALA A 90 -2.95 -12.87 -7.29
C ALA A 90 -2.81 -11.36 -7.04
N ALA A 91 -2.96 -10.92 -5.79
CA ALA A 91 -2.75 -9.53 -5.41
C ALA A 91 -1.32 -9.05 -5.68
N ARG A 92 -0.31 -9.90 -5.43
CA ARG A 92 1.09 -9.58 -5.72
C ARG A 92 1.35 -9.41 -7.21
N ASN A 93 0.78 -10.27 -8.05
CA ASN A 93 0.92 -10.20 -9.50
C ASN A 93 0.32 -8.90 -10.05
N LEU A 94 -0.87 -8.51 -9.57
CA LEU A 94 -1.48 -7.24 -9.95
C LEU A 94 -0.62 -6.04 -9.51
N ALA A 95 -0.14 -6.04 -8.28
CA ALA A 95 0.75 -4.96 -7.79
C ALA A 95 2.05 -4.86 -8.58
N ALA A 96 2.66 -6.00 -8.94
CA ALA A 96 3.84 -6.04 -9.81
C ALA A 96 3.53 -5.55 -11.23
N GLY A 97 2.36 -5.89 -11.76
CA GLY A 97 1.89 -5.38 -13.04
C GLY A 97 1.71 -3.87 -13.05
N LEU A 98 1.12 -3.29 -12.00
CA LEU A 98 1.02 -1.84 -11.84
C LEU A 98 2.41 -1.16 -11.74
N MET A 99 3.34 -1.78 -11.01
CA MET A 99 4.70 -1.27 -10.92
C MET A 99 5.38 -1.19 -12.29
N THR A 100 5.31 -2.28 -13.05
CA THR A 100 5.90 -2.34 -14.40
C THR A 100 5.17 -1.42 -15.38
N GLY A 101 3.87 -1.22 -15.19
CA GLY A 101 3.05 -0.44 -16.10
C GLY A 101 3.08 1.07 -15.86
N CYS A 102 3.19 1.50 -14.61
CA CYS A 102 3.10 2.92 -14.25
C CYS A 102 4.44 3.54 -13.87
N THR A 103 5.34 2.78 -13.25
CA THR A 103 6.59 3.29 -12.69
C THR A 103 7.74 2.30 -12.90
N ASP A 104 7.98 1.91 -14.15
CA ASP A 104 9.08 1.02 -14.50
C ASP A 104 10.43 1.71 -14.20
N PRO A 105 11.27 1.17 -13.30
CA PRO A 105 12.56 1.77 -12.99
C PRO A 105 13.54 1.77 -14.16
N THR A 106 13.30 0.96 -15.20
CA THR A 106 14.19 0.81 -16.36
C THR A 106 13.90 1.77 -17.51
N LYS A 107 12.73 2.43 -17.49
CA LYS A 107 12.26 3.31 -18.56
C LYS A 107 11.80 4.63 -17.99
N SER A 108 11.86 5.69 -18.81
CA SER A 108 11.19 6.95 -18.47
C SER A 108 9.67 6.74 -18.52
N TRP A 109 8.99 7.00 -17.41
CA TRP A 109 7.55 6.84 -17.25
C TRP A 109 6.82 8.18 -17.15
N PHE A 110 7.54 9.31 -17.22
CA PHE A 110 6.98 10.66 -17.30
C PHE A 110 7.86 11.56 -18.17
N HIS A 111 7.25 12.60 -18.73
CA HIS A 111 7.89 13.68 -19.43
C HIS A 111 7.48 15.03 -18.85
N LEU A 112 8.40 15.97 -18.80
CA LEU A 112 8.13 17.33 -18.39
C LEU A 112 7.80 18.18 -19.62
N LYS A 113 6.67 18.88 -19.57
CA LYS A 113 6.22 19.80 -20.60
C LYS A 113 5.97 21.18 -20.01
N ILE A 114 6.04 22.20 -20.85
CA ILE A 114 5.62 23.55 -20.49
C ILE A 114 4.46 23.91 -21.42
N GLY A 115 3.32 24.21 -20.81
CA GLY A 115 2.13 24.58 -21.55
C GLY A 115 2.39 25.77 -22.48
N TYR A 116 1.90 25.69 -23.72
CA TYR A 116 1.92 26.73 -24.74
C TYR A 116 3.30 27.41 -24.97
N ILE A 117 4.24 26.69 -25.53
CA ILE A 117 5.44 27.25 -26.13
C ILE A 117 5.36 27.07 -27.65
N ASP A 118 5.55 28.17 -28.37
CA ASP A 118 5.61 28.19 -29.83
C ASP A 118 6.74 27.28 -30.34
N SER A 119 6.44 26.42 -31.29
CA SER A 119 7.34 25.36 -31.82
C SER A 119 8.67 25.88 -32.39
N THR A 120 8.81 27.18 -32.57
CA THR A 120 10.01 27.82 -33.13
C THR A 120 11.12 28.13 -32.10
N GLN A 121 10.85 28.04 -30.78
CA GLN A 121 11.86 28.33 -29.73
C GLN A 121 12.27 27.07 -28.95
N THR A 122 12.13 25.91 -29.52
CA THR A 122 12.00 24.63 -28.85
C THR A 122 13.31 24.04 -28.32
N ASN A 123 14.46 24.30 -28.95
CA ASN A 123 15.67 23.51 -28.73
C ASN A 123 16.31 23.65 -27.31
N PRO A 124 16.55 24.84 -26.75
CA PRO A 124 17.19 24.95 -25.43
C PRO A 124 16.26 24.56 -24.26
N ILE A 125 14.95 24.74 -24.44
CA ILE A 125 13.95 24.41 -23.42
C ILE A 125 13.75 22.89 -23.34
N SER A 126 13.62 22.23 -24.50
CA SER A 126 13.47 20.76 -24.54
C SER A 126 14.70 20.03 -24.00
N LEU A 127 15.91 20.54 -24.27
CA LEU A 127 17.15 20.02 -23.72
C LEU A 127 17.21 20.21 -22.20
N TRP A 128 16.78 21.34 -21.68
CA TRP A 128 16.73 21.60 -20.25
C TRP A 128 15.71 20.69 -19.55
N LEU A 129 14.52 20.51 -20.13
CA LEU A 129 13.50 19.60 -19.61
C LEU A 129 13.99 18.15 -19.61
N ALA A 130 14.59 17.68 -20.68
CA ALA A 130 15.16 16.34 -20.78
C ALA A 130 16.26 16.09 -19.73
N GLU A 131 17.10 17.10 -19.46
CA GLU A 131 18.11 16.99 -18.40
C GLU A 131 17.48 16.98 -17.00
N CYS A 132 16.42 17.76 -16.75
CA CYS A 132 15.66 17.69 -15.52
C CYS A 132 15.00 16.30 -15.34
N GLU A 133 14.39 15.74 -16.39
CA GLU A 133 13.84 14.39 -16.37
C GLU A 133 14.90 13.33 -15.99
N ARG A 134 16.07 13.41 -16.64
CA ARG A 134 17.20 12.50 -16.39
C ARG A 134 17.63 12.55 -14.92
N ILE A 135 17.76 13.75 -14.36
CA ILE A 135 18.15 13.97 -12.97
C ILE A 135 17.08 13.44 -12.02
N LEU A 136 15.79 13.70 -12.28
CA LEU A 136 14.71 13.19 -11.45
C LEU A 136 14.64 11.65 -11.47
N MET A 137 14.82 11.04 -12.65
CA MET A 137 14.89 9.58 -12.75
C MET A 137 16.06 9.02 -11.93
N MET A 138 17.21 9.68 -11.92
CA MET A 138 18.36 9.29 -11.10
C MET A 138 18.02 9.42 -9.59
N VAL A 139 17.42 10.53 -9.16
CA VAL A 139 16.96 10.73 -7.77
C VAL A 139 15.99 9.62 -7.34
N PHE A 140 15.03 9.23 -8.19
CA PHE A 140 14.13 8.13 -7.91
C PHE A 140 14.84 6.77 -7.83
N GLN A 141 15.89 6.55 -8.63
CA GLN A 141 16.66 5.30 -8.64
C GLN A 141 17.60 5.18 -7.43
N GLU A 142 18.25 6.27 -7.03
CA GLU A 142 19.17 6.29 -5.89
C GLU A 142 18.44 6.23 -4.56
N SER A 143 17.23 6.80 -4.48
CA SER A 143 16.40 6.78 -3.28
C SER A 143 15.63 5.45 -3.11
N ASN A 144 14.92 5.33 -2.00
CA ASN A 144 14.03 4.20 -1.72
C ASN A 144 12.64 4.31 -2.40
N PHE A 145 12.47 5.23 -3.36
CA PHE A 145 11.18 5.53 -3.99
C PHE A 145 10.52 4.30 -4.61
N TYR A 146 11.22 3.55 -5.47
CA TYR A 146 10.65 2.37 -6.13
C TYR A 146 10.29 1.24 -5.16
N THR A 147 11.07 1.05 -4.11
CA THR A 147 10.74 0.10 -3.03
C THR A 147 9.44 0.49 -2.34
N CYS A 148 9.25 1.78 -2.06
CA CYS A 148 8.04 2.31 -1.47
C CYS A 148 6.85 2.27 -2.44
N MET A 149 7.06 2.51 -3.74
CA MET A 149 6.00 2.38 -4.75
C MET A 149 5.48 0.95 -4.87
N ALA A 150 6.34 -0.06 -4.84
CA ALA A 150 5.92 -1.45 -4.82
C ALA A 150 5.00 -1.78 -3.62
N VAL A 151 5.34 -1.25 -2.44
CA VAL A 151 4.50 -1.38 -1.24
C VAL A 151 3.18 -0.63 -1.39
N LEU A 152 3.21 0.58 -1.93
CA LEU A 152 2.02 1.41 -2.17
C LEU A 152 1.04 0.72 -3.12
N TYR A 153 1.52 0.17 -4.24
CA TYR A 153 0.67 -0.58 -5.17
C TYR A 153 0.07 -1.82 -4.53
N PHE A 154 0.83 -2.51 -3.70
CA PHE A 154 0.30 -3.68 -2.99
C PHE A 154 -0.78 -3.28 -1.96
N ASP A 155 -0.58 -2.20 -1.21
CA ASP A 155 -1.59 -1.66 -0.31
C ASP A 155 -2.84 -1.20 -1.10
N LEU A 156 -2.66 -0.55 -2.25
CA LEU A 156 -3.75 -0.10 -3.11
C LEU A 156 -4.61 -1.27 -3.60
N VAL A 157 -3.97 -2.36 -4.06
CA VAL A 157 -4.65 -3.57 -4.55
C VAL A 157 -5.42 -4.29 -3.44
N VAL A 158 -4.89 -4.33 -2.21
CA VAL A 158 -5.50 -5.09 -1.11
C VAL A 158 -6.48 -4.25 -0.30
N PHE A 159 -6.13 -2.99 0.01
CA PHE A 159 -6.90 -2.12 0.90
C PHE A 159 -7.63 -0.98 0.19
N GLY A 160 -7.44 -0.83 -1.11
CA GLY A 160 -8.09 0.21 -1.92
C GLY A 160 -7.49 1.61 -1.78
N THR A 161 -6.53 1.78 -0.88
CA THR A 161 -5.85 3.06 -0.64
C THR A 161 -4.41 2.77 -0.26
N GLY A 162 -3.48 3.35 -1.01
CA GLY A 162 -2.05 3.33 -0.70
C GLY A 162 -1.62 4.72 -0.24
N VAL A 163 -0.74 4.79 0.76
CA VAL A 163 -0.20 6.07 1.24
C VAL A 163 1.31 6.02 1.25
N MET A 164 1.94 7.09 0.77
CA MET A 164 3.37 7.30 0.87
C MET A 164 3.65 8.76 1.22
N VAL A 165 4.56 8.99 2.16
CA VAL A 165 5.06 10.32 2.52
C VAL A 165 6.45 10.48 1.96
N ILE A 166 6.73 11.63 1.32
CA ILE A 166 8.01 11.95 0.69
C ILE A 166 8.66 13.08 1.47
N TYR A 167 9.76 12.77 2.13
CA TYR A 167 10.57 13.72 2.90
C TYR A 167 11.79 14.17 2.09
N GLU A 168 12.29 15.35 2.42
CA GLU A 168 13.60 15.81 1.97
C GLU A 168 14.68 15.06 2.74
N ASP A 169 15.72 14.63 2.05
CA ASP A 169 16.88 13.96 2.60
C ASP A 169 18.17 14.64 2.14
N TYR A 170 19.16 14.74 3.04
CA TYR A 170 20.42 15.40 2.70
C TYR A 170 21.37 14.49 1.93
N ASP A 171 21.22 13.17 2.06
CA ASP A 171 22.07 12.19 1.39
C ASP A 171 21.49 11.78 0.04
N ASP A 172 20.22 11.35 0.02
CA ASP A 172 19.54 10.77 -1.16
C ASP A 172 18.54 11.73 -1.83
N VAL A 173 18.55 13.02 -1.47
CA VAL A 173 17.62 14.08 -1.94
C VAL A 173 16.18 13.85 -1.44
N ILE A 174 15.66 12.64 -1.59
CA ILE A 174 14.33 12.25 -1.11
C ILE A 174 14.40 10.92 -0.35
N THR A 175 13.62 10.81 0.69
CA THR A 175 13.33 9.54 1.37
C THR A 175 11.84 9.35 1.51
N CYS A 176 11.37 8.13 1.26
CA CYS A 176 9.96 7.77 1.23
C CYS A 176 9.60 6.86 2.40
N TYR A 177 8.37 6.99 2.90
CA TYR A 177 7.83 6.15 3.95
C TYR A 177 6.38 5.75 3.66
N ASN A 178 6.07 4.45 3.75
CA ASN A 178 4.70 3.94 3.60
C ASN A 178 4.10 3.59 4.96
N PRO A 179 3.20 4.41 5.51
CA PRO A 179 2.46 4.05 6.70
C PRO A 179 1.55 2.84 6.44
N CYS A 180 1.40 1.97 7.44
CA CYS A 180 0.48 0.84 7.36
C CYS A 180 -0.98 1.31 7.34
N PRO A 181 -1.92 0.56 6.73
CA PRO A 181 -3.34 0.97 6.65
C PRO A 181 -3.98 1.31 8.00
N GLY A 182 -3.56 0.67 9.09
CA GLY A 182 -4.01 0.98 10.45
C GLY A 182 -3.41 2.25 11.05
N GLU A 183 -2.30 2.75 10.54
CA GLU A 183 -1.52 3.88 11.08
C GLU A 183 -2.10 5.24 10.67
N TYR A 184 -2.69 5.35 9.48
CA TYR A 184 -3.08 6.64 8.90
C TYR A 184 -4.59 6.89 8.87
N TYR A 185 -4.95 8.15 8.81
CA TYR A 185 -6.29 8.68 8.67
C TYR A 185 -6.27 9.75 7.59
N LEU A 186 -7.18 9.67 6.63
CA LEU A 186 -7.28 10.59 5.50
C LEU A 186 -8.53 11.44 5.60
N GLU A 187 -8.45 12.63 5.05
CA GLU A 187 -9.57 13.51 4.81
C GLU A 187 -9.58 13.94 3.35
N ALA A 188 -10.74 13.89 2.73
CA ALA A 188 -10.95 14.40 1.38
C ALA A 188 -11.52 15.82 1.44
N SER A 189 -11.10 16.67 0.51
CA SER A 189 -11.66 17.98 0.30
C SER A 189 -13.06 17.92 -0.35
N ASP A 190 -13.70 19.06 -0.47
CA ASP A 190 -14.93 19.26 -1.26
C ASP A 190 -14.76 18.87 -2.75
N THR A 191 -13.54 18.95 -3.25
CA THR A 191 -13.16 18.52 -4.62
C THR A 191 -12.78 17.04 -4.70
N ILE A 192 -13.10 16.24 -3.70
CA ILE A 192 -12.84 14.78 -3.61
C ILE A 192 -11.35 14.41 -3.53
N LYS A 193 -10.43 15.38 -3.55
CA LYS A 193 -8.99 15.12 -3.41
C LYS A 193 -8.60 14.94 -1.96
N VAL A 194 -7.73 13.98 -1.66
CA VAL A 194 -7.17 13.81 -0.32
C VAL A 194 -6.26 15.00 -0.01
N ASN A 195 -6.63 15.77 0.99
CA ASN A 195 -5.95 17.00 1.38
C ASN A 195 -5.42 17.02 2.80
N ALA A 196 -5.68 16.00 3.61
CA ALA A 196 -5.08 15.89 4.93
C ALA A 196 -4.71 14.44 5.26
N LEU A 197 -3.55 14.28 5.89
CA LEU A 197 -3.02 13.01 6.38
C LEU A 197 -2.74 13.14 7.87
N TYR A 198 -3.37 12.30 8.66
CA TYR A 198 -3.09 12.14 10.09
C TYR A 198 -2.55 10.74 10.32
N ARG A 199 -1.61 10.56 11.26
CA ARG A 199 -1.02 9.26 11.60
C ARG A 199 -0.88 9.10 13.09
N GLU A 200 -0.97 7.86 13.55
CA GLU A 200 -0.58 7.41 14.89
C GLU A 200 0.49 6.33 14.77
N PHE A 201 1.63 6.50 15.41
CA PHE A 201 2.72 5.52 15.39
C PHE A 201 3.52 5.58 16.69
N THR A 202 4.42 4.62 16.90
CA THR A 202 5.23 4.57 18.13
C THR A 202 6.67 4.92 17.83
N TYR A 203 7.23 5.75 18.70
CA TYR A 203 8.66 5.96 18.86
C TYR A 203 9.11 5.49 20.22
N THR A 204 10.38 5.10 20.37
CA THR A 204 11.00 4.92 21.69
C THR A 204 11.26 6.27 22.35
N VAL A 205 11.36 6.30 23.67
CA VAL A 205 11.73 7.51 24.43
C VAL A 205 13.00 8.15 23.87
N SER A 206 14.02 7.33 23.56
CA SER A 206 15.27 7.81 22.96
C SER A 206 15.02 8.53 21.62
N GLN A 207 14.27 7.90 20.72
CA GLN A 207 13.96 8.47 19.39
C GLN A 207 13.16 9.78 19.48
N VAL A 208 12.22 9.88 20.43
CA VAL A 208 11.43 11.11 20.61
C VAL A 208 12.33 12.26 21.06
N VAL A 209 13.20 12.02 22.03
CA VAL A 209 14.11 13.07 22.56
C VAL A 209 15.18 13.45 21.54
N GLU A 210 15.72 12.49 20.80
CA GLU A 210 16.71 12.72 19.75
C GLU A 210 16.13 13.57 18.61
N ARG A 211 14.90 13.26 18.17
CA ARG A 211 14.26 13.95 17.05
C ARG A 211 13.71 15.33 17.40
N PHE A 212 13.07 15.47 18.57
CA PHE A 212 12.32 16.69 18.92
C PHE A 212 12.99 17.53 20.02
N GLY A 213 14.01 17.01 20.66
CA GLY A 213 14.69 17.65 21.78
C GLY A 213 13.98 17.44 23.12
N ILE A 214 14.75 17.45 24.19
CA ILE A 214 14.25 17.19 25.56
C ILE A 214 13.31 18.29 26.08
N ASP A 215 13.39 19.49 25.51
CA ASP A 215 12.60 20.64 25.96
C ASP A 215 11.15 20.62 25.43
N ASN A 216 10.91 19.92 24.31
CA ASN A 216 9.61 19.86 23.66
C ASN A 216 8.78 18.65 24.11
N VAL A 217 9.39 17.70 24.83
CA VAL A 217 8.69 16.49 25.28
C VAL A 217 7.92 16.72 26.57
N SER A 218 6.94 15.87 26.85
CA SER A 218 6.18 15.92 28.10
C SER A 218 7.04 15.63 29.32
N PRO A 219 6.61 16.08 30.50
CA PRO A 219 7.28 15.76 31.76
C PRO A 219 7.47 14.26 31.98
N ALA A 220 6.52 13.44 31.57
CA ALA A 220 6.60 11.98 31.68
C ALA A 220 7.72 11.38 30.83
N VAL A 221 7.84 11.82 29.59
CA VAL A 221 8.91 11.39 28.67
C VAL A 221 10.27 11.85 29.16
N ARG A 222 10.38 13.10 29.69
CA ARG A 222 11.61 13.64 30.28
C ARG A 222 12.08 12.81 31.48
N VAL A 223 11.17 12.40 32.37
CA VAL A 223 11.50 11.52 33.50
C VAL A 223 12.01 10.17 33.01
N LEU A 224 11.30 9.53 32.04
CA LEU A 224 11.71 8.25 31.45
C LEU A 224 13.11 8.33 30.80
N TYR A 225 13.38 9.42 30.11
CA TYR A 225 14.68 9.65 29.48
C TYR A 225 15.80 9.79 30.53
N ASN A 226 15.55 10.56 31.59
CA ASN A 226 16.51 10.77 32.69
C ASN A 226 16.76 9.49 33.52
N MET A 227 15.80 8.56 33.56
CA MET A 227 15.97 7.26 34.21
C MET A 227 16.98 6.37 33.47
N GLY A 228 17.12 6.54 32.15
CA GLY A 228 18.04 5.76 31.32
C GLY A 228 17.71 4.28 31.21
N GLY A 229 18.67 3.48 30.73
CA GLY A 229 18.57 2.03 30.65
C GLY A 229 17.34 1.54 29.87
N ALA A 230 16.61 0.59 30.43
CA ALA A 230 15.41 0.00 29.80
C ALA A 230 14.27 1.02 29.57
N SER A 231 14.27 2.17 30.26
CA SER A 231 13.25 3.20 30.07
C SER A 231 13.39 3.90 28.73
N LEU A 232 14.58 3.94 28.13
CA LEU A 232 14.84 4.54 26.81
C LEU A 232 14.18 3.76 25.67
N THR A 233 13.96 2.46 25.84
CA THR A 233 13.32 1.59 24.84
C THR A 233 11.81 1.53 24.98
N ARG A 234 11.22 2.19 25.98
CA ARG A 234 9.75 2.30 26.11
C ARG A 234 9.16 3.01 24.91
N GLU A 235 8.09 2.44 24.37
CA GLU A 235 7.36 3.04 23.23
C GLU A 235 6.34 4.06 23.71
N ILE A 236 6.32 5.17 23.00
CA ILE A 236 5.38 6.27 23.19
C ILE A 236 4.61 6.43 21.88
N VAL A 237 3.29 6.55 21.96
CA VAL A 237 2.49 6.85 20.80
C VAL A 237 2.59 8.34 20.47
N VAL A 238 3.02 8.61 19.25
CA VAL A 238 3.12 9.94 18.68
C VAL A 238 2.07 10.07 17.58
N ALA A 239 1.36 11.17 17.57
CA ALA A 239 0.48 11.54 16.50
C ALA A 239 1.14 12.59 15.60
N HIS A 240 0.84 12.53 14.32
CA HIS A 240 1.38 13.41 13.29
C HIS A 240 0.25 13.85 12.36
N ALA A 241 0.21 15.11 12.03
CA ALA A 241 -0.77 15.69 11.11
C ALA A 241 -0.07 16.49 10.02
N ILE A 242 -0.53 16.31 8.79
CA ILE A 242 -0.21 17.12 7.63
C ILE A 242 -1.55 17.60 7.05
N GLU A 243 -1.77 18.90 7.06
CA GLU A 243 -3.02 19.49 6.62
C GLU A 243 -2.80 20.86 5.95
N PRO A 244 -3.75 21.35 5.12
CA PRO A 244 -3.69 22.71 4.59
C PRO A 244 -3.63 23.74 5.70
N ASN A 245 -2.71 24.69 5.59
CA ASN A 245 -2.48 25.71 6.58
C ASN A 245 -3.40 26.93 6.33
N LYS A 246 -4.27 27.23 7.27
CA LYS A 246 -5.15 28.42 7.23
C LYS A 246 -4.37 29.72 7.41
N ASP A 247 -3.22 29.66 8.08
CA ASP A 247 -2.34 30.79 8.35
C ASP A 247 -1.22 30.95 7.30
N TYR A 248 -1.45 30.43 6.08
CA TYR A 248 -0.48 30.47 4.98
C TYR A 248 -0.04 31.89 4.66
N ARG A 249 1.27 32.07 4.61
CA ARG A 249 1.93 33.31 4.15
C ARG A 249 3.06 32.96 3.18
N LYS A 250 3.00 33.56 2.01
CA LYS A 250 4.03 33.37 0.98
C LYS A 250 5.36 33.95 1.48
N PHE A 251 6.46 33.20 1.35
CA PHE A 251 7.82 33.61 1.73
C PHE A 251 8.05 33.88 3.23
N ASP A 252 7.38 33.13 4.10
CA ASP A 252 7.56 33.23 5.56
C ASP A 252 8.27 31.97 6.11
N ILE A 253 8.24 31.83 7.42
CA ILE A 253 8.83 30.69 8.15
C ILE A 253 8.07 29.36 7.89
N PRO A 254 8.70 28.20 8.09
CA PRO A 254 8.08 26.89 7.81
C PRO A 254 6.70 26.69 8.42
N SER A 255 6.44 27.25 9.62
CA SER A 255 5.12 27.16 10.26
C SER A 255 3.99 27.88 9.52
N HIS A 256 4.32 28.75 8.54
CA HIS A 256 3.37 29.50 7.70
C HIS A 256 3.32 29.01 6.25
N PHE A 257 3.98 27.92 5.92
CA PHE A 257 3.92 27.33 4.58
C PHE A 257 2.52 26.80 4.26
N LYS A 258 2.28 26.49 2.99
CA LYS A 258 0.97 26.07 2.47
C LYS A 258 0.41 24.82 3.18
N TRP A 259 1.29 23.90 3.52
CA TRP A 259 0.97 22.68 4.24
C TRP A 259 1.58 22.75 5.63
N ARG A 260 0.76 22.59 6.67
CA ARG A 260 1.19 22.57 8.06
C ARG A 260 1.51 21.16 8.49
N GLU A 261 2.63 20.98 9.19
CA GLU A 261 3.06 19.74 9.83
C GLU A 261 3.08 19.91 11.34
N VAL A 262 2.46 18.98 12.06
CA VAL A 262 2.42 19.00 13.52
C VAL A 262 2.67 17.61 14.07
N TYR A 263 3.58 17.48 15.04
CA TYR A 263 3.77 16.27 15.83
C TYR A 263 3.37 16.54 17.29
N TRP A 264 2.68 15.59 17.91
CA TRP A 264 2.33 15.67 19.33
C TRP A 264 2.26 14.29 19.97
N GLU A 265 2.44 14.23 21.30
CA GLU A 265 2.25 13.00 22.05
C GLU A 265 0.75 12.68 22.14
N TRP A 266 0.38 11.45 21.76
CA TRP A 266 -1.00 10.98 21.87
C TRP A 266 -1.31 10.58 23.31
N ALA A 267 -2.29 11.20 23.95
CA ALA A 267 -2.60 11.05 25.36
C ALA A 267 -3.17 9.68 25.77
N GLY A 268 -3.42 8.76 24.81
CA GLY A 268 -4.05 7.47 25.09
C GLY A 268 -3.14 6.39 25.69
N SER A 269 -1.80 6.50 25.55
CA SER A 269 -0.91 5.39 25.91
C SER A 269 0.04 5.64 27.08
N ALA A 270 0.25 6.88 27.47
CA ALA A 270 1.15 7.26 28.55
C ALA A 270 0.60 8.39 29.43
N ALA A 271 -0.72 8.60 29.42
CA ALA A 271 -1.31 9.49 30.44
C ALA A 271 -1.02 8.86 31.80
N PRO A 272 -0.25 9.56 32.67
CA PRO A 272 -0.06 9.06 34.01
C PRO A 272 -1.43 8.94 34.66
N GLN A 273 -1.78 7.73 35.10
CA GLN A 273 -2.95 7.52 35.96
C GLN A 273 -2.71 8.30 37.27
N GLY A 274 -3.16 9.49 37.33
CA GLY A 274 -3.05 10.31 38.54
C GLY A 274 -2.89 11.77 38.20
N GLY A 275 -4.00 12.50 38.16
CA GLY A 275 -4.19 13.89 38.54
C GLY A 275 -3.12 14.94 38.19
N ALA A 276 -2.24 14.71 37.24
CA ALA A 276 -1.26 15.71 36.85
C ALA A 276 -1.94 16.77 35.98
N SER A 277 -2.07 17.94 36.54
CA SER A 277 -2.64 19.15 35.92
C SER A 277 -1.65 19.77 34.93
N TYR A 278 -1.22 19.00 33.88
CA TYR A 278 -0.44 19.57 32.80
C TYR A 278 -1.03 19.18 31.44
N SER A 279 -1.07 20.12 30.53
CA SER A 279 -1.40 19.89 29.13
C SER A 279 -0.11 19.92 28.33
N PRO A 280 0.38 18.79 27.82
CA PRO A 280 1.58 18.80 26.98
C PRO A 280 1.32 19.62 25.71
N GLY A 281 2.36 20.29 25.21
CA GLY A 281 2.29 21.03 23.95
C GLY A 281 2.36 20.14 22.73
N VAL A 282 2.84 20.70 21.62
CA VAL A 282 3.24 19.95 20.43
C VAL A 282 4.74 19.66 20.50
N LEU A 283 5.15 18.50 19.97
CA LEU A 283 6.56 18.13 19.86
C LEU A 283 7.29 18.95 18.79
N TYR A 284 6.58 19.21 17.69
CA TYR A 284 7.12 19.95 16.55
C TYR A 284 6.00 20.62 15.77
N LYS A 285 6.27 21.82 15.25
CA LYS A 285 5.42 22.54 14.31
C LYS A 285 6.28 23.04 13.15
N GLY A 286 5.95 22.57 11.96
CA GLY A 286 6.60 22.95 10.70
C GLY A 286 5.62 23.03 9.56
N GLY A 287 6.12 22.90 8.35
CA GLY A 287 5.28 22.85 7.16
C GLY A 287 6.08 22.61 5.89
N PHE A 288 5.35 22.46 4.80
CA PHE A 288 5.86 22.21 3.46
C PHE A 288 5.24 23.19 2.47
N HIS A 289 6.00 23.54 1.45
CA HIS A 289 5.51 24.37 0.36
C HIS A 289 4.50 23.63 -0.50
N GLU A 290 4.79 22.34 -0.78
CA GLU A 290 3.97 21.45 -1.58
C GLU A 290 3.40 20.33 -0.70
N GLN A 291 2.43 19.60 -1.23
CA GLN A 291 1.94 18.36 -0.62
C GLN A 291 3.06 17.32 -0.59
N ASN A 292 3.42 16.85 0.60
CA ASN A 292 4.50 15.91 0.82
C ASN A 292 4.05 14.46 0.96
N PHE A 293 2.79 14.16 0.71
CA PHE A 293 2.26 12.80 0.72
C PHE A 293 1.40 12.54 -0.52
N ILE A 294 1.35 11.29 -0.91
CA ILE A 294 0.45 10.78 -1.95
C ILE A 294 -0.48 9.75 -1.33
N ALA A 295 -1.72 9.73 -1.81
CA ALA A 295 -2.74 8.82 -1.31
C ALA A 295 -3.68 8.38 -2.46
N PRO A 296 -3.17 7.65 -3.48
CA PRO A 296 -4.02 7.16 -4.54
C PRO A 296 -5.04 6.15 -4.01
N ARG A 297 -6.23 6.19 -4.61
CA ARG A 297 -7.36 5.33 -4.29
C ARG A 297 -7.76 4.52 -5.50
N TRP A 298 -8.13 3.24 -5.31
CA TRP A 298 -8.49 2.34 -6.40
C TRP A 298 -9.83 2.72 -7.03
N ASP A 299 -10.89 2.63 -6.25
CA ASP A 299 -12.23 3.04 -6.66
C ASP A 299 -12.92 3.81 -5.54
N ILE A 300 -13.64 4.89 -5.89
CA ILE A 300 -14.22 5.82 -4.95
C ILE A 300 -15.74 5.82 -5.13
N VAL A 301 -16.45 5.72 -4.01
CA VAL A 301 -17.89 5.89 -3.98
C VAL A 301 -18.21 7.23 -3.35
N ALA A 302 -18.86 8.10 -4.09
CA ALA A 302 -19.23 9.44 -3.64
C ALA A 302 -18.02 10.26 -3.14
N ASN A 303 -18.09 10.79 -1.92
CA ASN A 303 -17.07 11.61 -1.27
C ASN A 303 -16.23 10.83 -0.23
N ASP A 304 -16.15 9.52 -0.34
CA ASP A 304 -15.35 8.72 0.58
C ASP A 304 -13.86 9.11 0.51
N ALA A 305 -13.22 9.19 1.67
CA ALA A 305 -11.78 9.46 1.77
C ALA A 305 -10.93 8.24 1.41
N TYR A 306 -11.51 7.05 1.42
CA TYR A 306 -10.85 5.77 1.15
C TYR A 306 -11.46 5.08 -0.07
N GLY A 307 -10.66 4.30 -0.78
CA GLY A 307 -11.08 3.56 -1.95
C GLY A 307 -11.47 2.11 -1.65
N ARG A 308 -12.25 1.50 -2.53
CA ARG A 308 -12.50 0.06 -2.58
C ARG A 308 -11.46 -0.62 -3.44
N SER A 309 -11.21 -1.90 -3.19
CA SER A 309 -10.14 -2.65 -3.86
C SER A 309 -10.62 -3.97 -4.45
N PRO A 310 -9.90 -4.51 -5.45
CA PRO A 310 -10.09 -5.89 -5.90
C PRO A 310 -9.93 -6.89 -4.75
N GLY A 311 -9.06 -6.60 -3.77
CA GLY A 311 -8.91 -7.43 -2.58
C GLY A 311 -10.16 -7.52 -1.73
N MET A 312 -10.92 -6.42 -1.62
CA MET A 312 -12.22 -6.41 -0.93
C MET A 312 -13.28 -7.19 -1.70
N ASP A 313 -13.27 -7.09 -3.03
CA ASP A 313 -14.22 -7.78 -3.90
C ASP A 313 -13.95 -9.29 -3.95
N ALA A 314 -12.67 -9.70 -3.95
CA ALA A 314 -12.26 -11.09 -3.92
C ALA A 314 -12.36 -11.74 -2.51
N LEU A 315 -12.55 -10.96 -1.44
CA LEU A 315 -12.53 -11.47 -0.07
C LEU A 315 -13.54 -12.60 0.21
N PRO A 316 -14.80 -12.55 -0.28
CA PRO A 316 -15.75 -13.65 -0.12
C PRO A 316 -15.25 -14.95 -0.76
N ASP A 317 -14.76 -14.90 -1.99
CA ASP A 317 -14.23 -16.07 -2.71
C ASP A 317 -12.96 -16.61 -2.03
N ILE A 318 -12.08 -15.74 -1.54
CA ILE A 318 -10.91 -16.15 -0.78
C ILE A 318 -11.32 -16.86 0.52
N LYS A 319 -12.32 -16.37 1.26
CA LYS A 319 -12.83 -17.03 2.46
C LYS A 319 -13.45 -18.40 2.14
N GLN A 320 -14.21 -18.48 1.03
CA GLN A 320 -14.76 -19.73 0.52
C GLN A 320 -13.63 -20.73 0.24
N LEU A 321 -12.61 -20.33 -0.51
CA LEU A 321 -11.46 -21.16 -0.84
C LEU A 321 -10.76 -21.72 0.41
N GLN A 322 -10.51 -20.88 1.43
CA GLN A 322 -9.89 -21.34 2.68
C GLN A 322 -10.75 -22.40 3.38
N LEU A 323 -12.07 -22.21 3.41
CA LEU A 323 -13.01 -23.16 4.02
C LEU A 323 -13.04 -24.49 3.26
N GLU A 324 -13.08 -24.44 1.94
CA GLU A 324 -13.11 -25.63 1.07
C GLU A 324 -11.82 -26.43 1.15
N VAL A 325 -10.66 -25.77 1.11
CA VAL A 325 -9.36 -26.41 1.31
C VAL A 325 -9.28 -27.10 2.68
N LYS A 326 -9.77 -26.43 3.73
CA LYS A 326 -9.85 -27.04 5.07
C LYS A 326 -10.76 -28.26 5.10
N ARG A 327 -11.94 -28.16 4.50
CA ARG A 327 -12.90 -29.29 4.42
C ARG A 327 -12.37 -30.44 3.59
N LYS A 328 -11.70 -30.16 2.47
CA LYS A 328 -10.99 -31.16 1.68
C LYS A 328 -9.96 -31.92 2.49
N ALA A 329 -9.09 -31.20 3.22
CA ALA A 329 -8.09 -31.81 4.09
C ALA A 329 -8.75 -32.71 5.16
N GLN A 330 -9.84 -32.24 5.78
CA GLN A 330 -10.62 -33.04 6.75
C GLN A 330 -11.31 -34.25 6.13
N ALA A 331 -11.78 -34.13 4.87
CA ALA A 331 -12.38 -35.28 4.16
C ALA A 331 -11.33 -36.35 3.85
N ILE A 332 -10.14 -35.93 3.42
CA ILE A 332 -9.02 -36.85 3.18
C ILE A 332 -8.56 -37.50 4.50
N ASP A 333 -8.47 -36.72 5.59
CA ASP A 333 -8.12 -37.28 6.91
C ASP A 333 -9.12 -38.33 7.36
N LYS A 334 -10.43 -38.10 7.20
CA LYS A 334 -11.48 -39.10 7.51
C LYS A 334 -11.45 -40.31 6.57
N LEU A 335 -10.94 -40.17 5.36
CA LEU A 335 -10.76 -41.29 4.43
C LEU A 335 -9.58 -42.15 4.86
N VAL A 336 -8.48 -41.53 5.30
CA VAL A 336 -7.27 -42.23 5.75
C VAL A 336 -7.42 -42.79 7.17
N ASN A 337 -8.02 -42.00 8.06
CA ASN A 337 -8.25 -42.35 9.48
C ASN A 337 -9.74 -42.26 9.81
N PRO A 338 -10.57 -43.20 9.32
CA PRO A 338 -12.00 -43.15 9.61
C PRO A 338 -12.25 -43.42 11.11
N PRO A 339 -13.28 -42.80 11.71
CA PRO A 339 -13.69 -43.19 13.06
C PRO A 339 -14.13 -44.65 13.06
N MET A 340 -13.60 -45.39 14.00
CA MET A 340 -13.76 -46.84 14.06
C MET A 340 -14.80 -47.25 15.12
N VAL A 341 -15.56 -48.25 14.81
CA VAL A 341 -16.40 -48.98 15.79
C VAL A 341 -15.71 -50.29 16.14
N ALA A 342 -15.57 -50.54 17.39
CA ALA A 342 -15.01 -51.77 17.92
C ALA A 342 -15.98 -52.46 18.89
N ASP A 343 -15.91 -53.79 18.98
CA ASP A 343 -16.65 -54.53 19.99
C ASP A 343 -16.19 -54.13 21.39
N ILE A 344 -17.11 -54.14 22.37
CA ILE A 344 -16.84 -53.78 23.76
C ILE A 344 -15.74 -54.67 24.38
N GLN A 345 -15.56 -55.88 23.86
CA GLN A 345 -14.51 -56.78 24.28
C GLN A 345 -13.10 -56.29 23.95
N LEU A 346 -12.97 -55.45 22.92
CA LEU A 346 -11.70 -54.80 22.53
C LEU A 346 -11.29 -53.64 23.44
N LYS A 347 -12.16 -53.15 24.31
CA LYS A 347 -11.87 -52.02 25.20
C LYS A 347 -10.65 -52.24 26.09
N ASN A 348 -10.37 -53.49 26.46
CA ASN A 348 -9.29 -53.88 27.37
C ASN A 348 -8.11 -54.59 26.64
N GLN A 349 -8.13 -54.66 25.29
CA GLN A 349 -7.06 -55.31 24.52
C GLN A 349 -6.35 -54.28 23.62
N PRO A 350 -5.03 -54.38 23.48
CA PRO A 350 -4.30 -53.49 22.60
C PRO A 350 -4.66 -53.78 21.13
N ALA A 351 -5.34 -52.83 20.48
CA ALA A 351 -5.63 -52.87 19.06
C ALA A 351 -4.54 -52.07 18.30
N SER A 352 -3.97 -52.66 17.25
CA SER A 352 -3.01 -51.98 16.42
C SER A 352 -3.74 -51.10 15.39
N LEU A 353 -3.43 -49.78 15.40
CA LEU A 353 -3.88 -48.81 14.39
C LEU A 353 -2.83 -48.55 13.33
N LEU A 354 -1.70 -49.27 13.37
CA LEU A 354 -0.62 -49.12 12.40
C LEU A 354 -0.97 -49.79 11.06
N PRO A 355 -0.53 -49.25 9.92
CA PRO A 355 -0.69 -49.90 8.62
C PRO A 355 -0.12 -51.33 8.64
N GLY A 356 -0.94 -52.32 8.28
CA GLY A 356 -0.55 -53.73 8.32
C GLY A 356 -0.53 -54.37 9.69
N GLY A 357 -0.93 -53.65 10.75
CA GLY A 357 -1.03 -54.20 12.11
C GLY A 357 -2.15 -55.24 12.22
N MET A 358 -1.87 -56.39 12.89
CA MET A 358 -2.85 -57.43 13.15
C MET A 358 -3.38 -57.29 14.57
N THR A 359 -4.70 -57.24 14.72
CA THR A 359 -5.38 -57.31 16.01
C THR A 359 -6.16 -58.60 16.10
N TYR A 360 -5.84 -59.42 17.07
CA TYR A 360 -6.54 -60.71 17.28
C TYR A 360 -7.69 -60.54 18.28
N VAL A 361 -8.91 -60.87 17.85
CA VAL A 361 -10.11 -60.77 18.67
C VAL A 361 -10.79 -62.10 18.72
N ALA A 362 -11.07 -62.58 19.94
CA ALA A 362 -11.83 -63.81 20.12
C ALA A 362 -13.34 -63.53 19.98
N GLY A 363 -14.07 -64.30 19.19
CA GLY A 363 -15.53 -64.20 19.08
C GLY A 363 -16.11 -63.53 17.83
N LEU A 364 -15.29 -63.19 16.85
CA LEU A 364 -15.66 -62.47 15.62
C LEU A 364 -16.59 -63.21 14.65
N MET A 365 -16.85 -64.50 14.84
CA MET A 365 -17.54 -65.34 13.86
C MET A 365 -19.04 -65.48 14.07
N ALA A 366 -19.63 -64.96 15.18
CA ALA A 366 -21.03 -65.24 15.50
C ALA A 366 -22.07 -64.45 14.68
N ASN A 367 -21.72 -63.31 14.07
CA ASN A 367 -22.72 -62.45 13.39
C ASN A 367 -22.25 -61.77 12.09
N SER A 368 -21.28 -62.33 11.38
CA SER A 368 -20.79 -61.78 10.06
C SER A 368 -20.38 -60.30 10.05
N ARG A 369 -20.15 -59.71 11.22
CA ARG A 369 -19.63 -58.33 11.32
C ARG A 369 -18.17 -58.35 11.75
N PRO A 370 -17.29 -57.61 11.05
CA PRO A 370 -15.92 -57.46 11.53
C PRO A 370 -15.93 -56.80 12.92
N GLY A 371 -15.20 -57.34 13.89
CA GLY A 371 -15.12 -56.83 15.27
C GLY A 371 -14.48 -55.44 15.37
N PHE A 372 -13.96 -54.96 14.27
CA PHE A 372 -13.35 -53.64 14.08
C PHE A 372 -13.67 -53.15 12.69
N ALA A 373 -14.46 -52.09 12.56
CA ALA A 373 -14.89 -51.54 11.26
C ALA A 373 -15.04 -50.02 11.35
N PRO A 374 -14.89 -49.31 10.25
CA PRO A 374 -15.23 -47.88 10.21
C PRO A 374 -16.72 -47.67 10.52
N VAL A 375 -17.04 -46.66 11.35
CA VAL A 375 -18.41 -46.27 11.71
C VAL A 375 -19.25 -46.00 10.46
N TYR A 376 -18.63 -45.38 9.46
CA TYR A 376 -19.19 -45.08 8.17
C TYR A 376 -18.07 -45.04 7.14
N GLN A 377 -18.38 -45.45 5.93
CA GLN A 377 -17.49 -45.26 4.79
C GLN A 377 -17.87 -43.95 4.09
N VAL A 378 -17.00 -42.98 4.15
CA VAL A 378 -17.14 -41.73 3.38
C VAL A 378 -16.31 -41.91 2.11
N GLN A 379 -16.95 -41.83 0.96
CA GLN A 379 -16.28 -41.72 -0.33
C GLN A 379 -16.50 -40.30 -0.83
N PRO A 380 -15.67 -39.31 -0.40
CA PRO A 380 -15.82 -37.95 -0.88
C PRO A 380 -15.52 -37.91 -2.40
N PRO A 381 -16.30 -37.18 -3.18
CA PRO A 381 -16.05 -36.99 -4.60
C PRO A 381 -14.87 -36.01 -4.79
N VAL A 382 -13.65 -36.54 -4.61
CA VAL A 382 -12.42 -35.73 -4.57
C VAL A 382 -12.18 -34.98 -5.87
N LYS A 383 -12.61 -35.54 -7.01
CA LYS A 383 -12.47 -34.89 -8.32
C LYS A 383 -13.33 -33.64 -8.41
N GLU A 384 -14.61 -33.74 -8.07
CA GLU A 384 -15.57 -32.65 -8.09
C GLU A 384 -15.14 -31.52 -7.12
N ILE A 385 -14.65 -31.90 -5.92
CA ILE A 385 -14.08 -30.92 -4.99
C ILE A 385 -12.85 -30.22 -5.58
N MET A 386 -12.03 -30.93 -6.34
CA MET A 386 -10.86 -30.32 -7.01
C MET A 386 -11.24 -29.38 -8.15
N GLU A 387 -12.28 -29.74 -8.91
CA GLU A 387 -12.81 -28.91 -9.99
C GLU A 387 -13.40 -27.61 -9.42
N ASP A 388 -14.22 -27.69 -8.38
CA ASP A 388 -14.80 -26.55 -7.66
C ASP A 388 -13.70 -25.62 -7.09
N LEU A 389 -12.69 -26.19 -6.41
CA LEU A 389 -11.54 -25.42 -5.91
C LEU A 389 -10.80 -24.68 -7.03
N ASN A 390 -10.66 -25.29 -8.20
CA ASN A 390 -10.00 -24.67 -9.33
C ASN A 390 -10.85 -23.54 -9.93
N GLU A 391 -12.17 -23.71 -9.99
CA GLU A 391 -13.09 -22.66 -10.42
C GLU A 391 -13.03 -21.45 -9.51
N VAL A 392 -13.04 -21.64 -8.18
CA VAL A 392 -12.89 -20.55 -7.21
C VAL A 392 -11.53 -19.86 -7.36
N ARG A 393 -10.44 -20.61 -7.58
CA ARG A 393 -9.12 -20.05 -7.83
C ARG A 393 -9.08 -19.18 -9.08
N GLU A 394 -9.71 -19.62 -10.18
CA GLU A 394 -9.77 -18.83 -11.42
C GLU A 394 -10.59 -17.56 -11.22
N ARG A 395 -11.75 -17.61 -10.56
CA ARG A 395 -12.52 -16.40 -10.19
C ARG A 395 -11.70 -15.40 -9.40
N ILE A 396 -10.93 -15.87 -8.40
CA ILE A 396 -10.04 -15.00 -7.63
C ILE A 396 -9.00 -14.34 -8.53
N LYS A 397 -8.38 -15.11 -9.45
CA LYS A 397 -7.39 -14.58 -10.39
C LYS A 397 -8.00 -13.55 -11.35
N ASP A 398 -9.23 -13.77 -11.81
CA ASP A 398 -9.94 -12.86 -12.70
C ASP A 398 -10.25 -11.52 -12.02
N ILE A 399 -10.71 -11.54 -10.75
CA ILE A 399 -10.95 -10.32 -9.95
C ILE A 399 -9.66 -9.50 -9.78
N PHE A 400 -8.51 -10.16 -9.64
CA PHE A 400 -7.20 -9.48 -9.57
C PHE A 400 -6.58 -9.22 -10.95
N PHE A 401 -7.31 -9.33 -12.03
CA PHE A 401 -6.80 -9.08 -13.40
C PHE A 401 -5.51 -9.86 -13.73
N ASN A 402 -5.31 -11.05 -13.12
CA ASN A 402 -4.08 -11.82 -13.33
C ASN A 402 -3.89 -12.25 -14.79
N ASN A 403 -4.97 -12.52 -15.52
CA ASN A 403 -4.91 -12.88 -16.92
C ASN A 403 -4.30 -11.80 -17.81
N LEU A 404 -4.42 -10.51 -17.41
CA LEU A 404 -3.79 -9.38 -18.06
C LEU A 404 -2.26 -9.48 -18.10
N PHE A 405 -1.68 -9.77 -16.94
CA PHE A 405 -0.23 -9.70 -16.74
C PHE A 405 0.45 -11.04 -16.99
N GLN A 406 -0.24 -12.18 -16.81
CA GLN A 406 0.30 -13.51 -17.12
C GLN A 406 0.37 -13.78 -18.62
N THR A 407 -0.52 -13.19 -19.39
CA THR A 407 -0.50 -13.28 -20.86
C THR A 407 0.83 -12.82 -21.44
N ILE A 408 1.49 -11.86 -20.79
CA ILE A 408 2.81 -11.34 -21.22
C ILE A 408 3.92 -12.39 -21.13
N SER A 409 3.92 -13.24 -20.10
CA SER A 409 4.99 -14.23 -19.87
C SER A 409 4.73 -15.60 -20.48
N GLN A 410 3.46 -15.96 -20.75
CA GLN A 410 3.09 -17.28 -21.25
C GLN A 410 3.05 -17.38 -22.78
N PHE A 411 2.96 -16.24 -23.49
CA PHE A 411 2.88 -16.26 -24.97
C PHE A 411 4.24 -16.46 -25.66
N GLU A 412 5.35 -16.29 -24.97
CA GLU A 412 6.66 -16.73 -25.49
C GLU A 412 6.72 -18.25 -25.73
N THR A 413 5.78 -19.02 -25.16
CA THR A 413 5.78 -20.50 -25.20
C THR A 413 4.68 -21.12 -26.08
N ARG A 414 3.68 -20.36 -26.60
CA ARG A 414 2.59 -20.90 -27.42
C ARG A 414 2.66 -20.42 -28.88
N SER A 415 2.96 -21.33 -29.79
CA SER A 415 3.22 -21.07 -31.22
C SER A 415 2.01 -20.74 -32.09
N ASN A 416 0.78 -20.63 -31.55
CA ASN A 416 -0.44 -20.52 -32.35
C ASN A 416 -1.30 -19.27 -32.15
N VAL A 417 -0.82 -18.26 -31.40
CA VAL A 417 -1.55 -16.98 -31.20
C VAL A 417 -0.80 -15.87 -31.91
N THR A 418 -1.46 -15.08 -32.74
CA THR A 418 -0.83 -13.98 -33.45
C THR A 418 -0.53 -12.81 -32.50
N ALA A 419 0.58 -12.12 -32.72
CA ALA A 419 0.96 -10.92 -31.94
C ALA A 419 -0.18 -9.89 -31.88
N ALA A 420 -0.90 -9.71 -32.98
CA ALA A 420 -2.06 -8.80 -33.08
C ALA A 420 -3.24 -9.18 -32.16
N GLU A 421 -3.48 -10.48 -31.94
CA GLU A 421 -4.55 -10.94 -31.03
C GLU A 421 -4.17 -10.73 -29.56
N ILE A 422 -2.88 -10.86 -29.25
CA ILE A 422 -2.32 -10.58 -27.93
C ILE A 422 -2.44 -9.09 -27.61
N ASP A 423 -2.06 -8.23 -28.56
CA ASP A 423 -2.11 -6.78 -28.39
C ASP A 423 -3.54 -6.26 -28.30
N ALA A 424 -4.49 -6.83 -29.06
CA ALA A 424 -5.91 -6.48 -28.96
C ALA A 424 -6.50 -6.83 -27.58
N ARG A 425 -6.21 -8.02 -27.05
CA ARG A 425 -6.65 -8.42 -25.71
C ARG A 425 -6.00 -7.59 -24.60
N ARG A 426 -4.73 -7.19 -24.77
CA ARG A 426 -4.04 -6.26 -23.85
C ARG A 426 -4.74 -4.91 -23.83
N ALA A 427 -5.03 -4.35 -25.01
CA ALA A 427 -5.70 -3.06 -25.13
C ALA A 427 -7.09 -3.08 -24.47
N GLU A 428 -7.89 -4.12 -24.73
CA GLU A 428 -9.23 -4.29 -24.13
C GLU A 428 -9.17 -4.34 -22.61
N SER A 429 -8.24 -5.10 -22.08
CA SER A 429 -8.10 -5.29 -20.64
C SER A 429 -7.52 -4.05 -19.95
N MET A 430 -6.66 -3.28 -20.62
CA MET A 430 -6.16 -2.00 -20.10
C MET A 430 -7.24 -0.92 -20.08
N ILE A 431 -8.22 -0.96 -20.96
CA ILE A 431 -9.39 -0.07 -20.94
C ILE A 431 -10.15 -0.22 -19.60
N MET A 432 -10.25 -1.42 -19.06
CA MET A 432 -10.92 -1.67 -17.78
C MET A 432 -10.17 -1.06 -16.60
N LEU A 433 -8.83 -0.95 -16.65
CA LEU A 433 -8.01 -0.32 -15.64
C LEU A 433 -7.83 1.20 -15.83
N GLY A 434 -8.27 1.75 -16.97
CA GLY A 434 -8.11 3.17 -17.31
C GLY A 434 -8.48 4.13 -16.18
N PRO A 435 -9.69 4.07 -15.60
CA PRO A 435 -10.10 4.97 -14.52
C PRO A 435 -9.23 4.86 -13.25
N VAL A 436 -8.71 3.66 -12.96
CA VAL A 436 -7.82 3.43 -11.82
C VAL A 436 -6.44 4.04 -12.10
N LEU A 437 -5.92 3.87 -13.34
CA LEU A 437 -4.65 4.44 -13.75
C LEU A 437 -4.67 5.97 -13.72
N GLU A 438 -5.75 6.60 -14.20
CA GLU A 438 -5.93 8.06 -14.11
C GLU A 438 -5.88 8.56 -12.65
N ARG A 439 -6.48 7.82 -11.71
CA ARG A 439 -6.42 8.17 -10.29
C ARG A 439 -5.02 7.98 -9.71
N ILE A 440 -4.34 6.88 -10.03
CA ILE A 440 -2.95 6.65 -9.62
C ILE A 440 -2.06 7.80 -10.11
N ILE A 441 -2.24 8.22 -11.35
CA ILE A 441 -1.52 9.36 -11.93
C ILE A 441 -1.88 10.66 -11.21
N GLY A 442 -3.16 10.98 -11.12
CA GLY A 442 -3.64 12.26 -10.60
C GLY A 442 -3.47 12.44 -9.10
N GLU A 443 -3.75 11.40 -8.30
CA GLU A 443 -3.68 11.43 -6.81
C GLU A 443 -2.32 10.96 -6.27
N GLY A 444 -1.48 10.36 -7.10
CA GLY A 444 -0.19 9.79 -6.71
C GLY A 444 0.98 10.37 -7.48
N LEU A 445 1.19 9.90 -8.71
CA LEU A 445 2.43 10.13 -9.45
C LEU A 445 2.70 11.61 -9.76
N LYS A 446 1.66 12.36 -10.16
CA LYS A 446 1.79 13.79 -10.42
C LYS A 446 2.29 14.56 -9.19
N ILE A 447 1.74 14.24 -8.02
CA ILE A 447 2.14 14.86 -6.75
C ILE A 447 3.58 14.45 -6.40
N ALA A 448 3.95 13.18 -6.60
CA ALA A 448 5.28 12.66 -6.30
C ALA A 448 6.36 13.32 -7.18
N VAL A 449 6.14 13.42 -8.50
CA VAL A 449 7.08 14.05 -9.43
C VAL A 449 7.21 15.55 -9.14
N ASN A 450 6.09 16.25 -8.92
CA ASN A 450 6.11 17.66 -8.52
C ASN A 450 6.91 17.87 -7.23
N ARG A 451 6.68 17.05 -6.22
CA ARG A 451 7.40 17.13 -4.94
C ARG A 451 8.90 16.90 -5.11
N ALA A 452 9.28 15.86 -5.89
CA ALA A 452 10.69 15.56 -6.17
C ALA A 452 11.35 16.69 -6.97
N PHE A 453 10.65 17.25 -7.96
CA PHE A 453 11.13 18.38 -8.76
C PHE A 453 11.41 19.63 -7.89
N GLU A 454 10.47 19.98 -7.01
CA GLU A 454 10.61 21.14 -6.13
C GLU A 454 11.75 20.96 -5.11
N ILE A 455 11.91 19.74 -4.55
CA ILE A 455 13.03 19.40 -3.67
C ILE A 455 14.36 19.52 -4.43
N ALA A 456 14.48 18.90 -5.61
CA ALA A 456 15.68 18.93 -6.43
C ALA A 456 16.02 20.35 -6.91
N SER A 457 15.00 21.18 -7.15
CA SER A 457 15.17 22.60 -7.50
C SER A 457 15.74 23.40 -6.31
N ARG A 458 15.19 23.21 -5.11
CA ARG A 458 15.68 23.90 -3.90
C ARG A 458 17.08 23.44 -3.46
N SER A 459 17.40 22.19 -3.65
CA SER A 459 18.74 21.65 -3.36
C SER A 459 19.82 22.08 -4.39
N GLY A 460 19.40 22.69 -5.51
CA GLY A 460 20.31 23.18 -6.55
C GLY A 460 20.91 22.08 -7.43
N ILE A 461 20.34 20.87 -7.41
CA ILE A 461 20.77 19.74 -8.25
C ILE A 461 20.30 19.94 -9.70
N LEU A 462 19.14 20.57 -9.90
CA LEU A 462 18.63 20.87 -11.22
C LEU A 462 19.43 22.03 -11.87
N PRO A 463 19.67 21.96 -13.18
CA PRO A 463 20.32 23.06 -13.90
C PRO A 463 19.45 24.34 -13.85
N PRO A 464 20.07 25.53 -13.89
CA PRO A 464 19.32 26.76 -13.79
C PRO A 464 18.33 26.90 -14.95
N ALA A 465 17.08 27.25 -14.60
CA ALA A 465 16.02 27.39 -15.60
C ALA A 465 16.31 28.51 -16.60
N PRO A 466 16.17 28.27 -17.91
CA PRO A 466 16.28 29.31 -18.94
C PRO A 466 15.31 30.47 -18.65
N SER A 467 15.69 31.69 -18.99
CA SER A 467 14.90 32.91 -18.71
C SER A 467 13.47 32.86 -19.26
N GLN A 468 13.25 32.08 -20.32
CA GLN A 468 11.96 31.90 -20.99
C GLN A 468 11.00 30.96 -20.20
N VAL A 469 11.54 30.19 -19.29
CA VAL A 469 10.80 29.20 -18.47
C VAL A 469 10.48 29.76 -17.09
N GLN A 470 11.24 30.74 -16.63
CA GLN A 470 11.07 31.32 -15.29
C GLN A 470 9.65 31.87 -15.10
N GLY A 471 8.98 31.37 -14.06
CA GLY A 471 7.61 31.75 -13.71
C GLY A 471 6.50 31.03 -14.49
N LYS A 472 6.85 30.08 -15.38
CA LYS A 472 5.86 29.20 -16.03
C LYS A 472 5.65 27.93 -15.21
N GLU A 473 4.44 27.42 -15.26
CA GLU A 473 4.09 26.15 -14.64
C GLU A 473 4.59 24.99 -15.52
N ILE A 474 5.23 24.02 -14.90
CA ILE A 474 5.70 22.81 -15.57
C ILE A 474 4.58 21.77 -15.48
N GLU A 475 4.17 21.27 -16.61
CA GLU A 475 3.19 20.19 -16.72
C GLU A 475 3.93 18.86 -16.81
N ILE A 476 3.36 17.84 -16.17
CA ILE A 476 3.88 16.48 -16.19
C ILE A 476 2.96 15.65 -17.06
N ASP A 477 3.52 15.06 -18.09
CA ASP A 477 2.87 14.10 -18.96
C ASP A 477 3.38 12.70 -18.64
N PHE A 478 2.48 11.75 -18.47
CA PHE A 478 2.83 10.39 -18.11
C PHE A 478 2.78 9.51 -19.34
N VAL A 479 3.86 8.75 -19.56
CA VAL A 479 3.90 7.71 -20.59
C VAL A 479 3.06 6.54 -20.09
N SER A 480 1.74 6.61 -20.32
CA SER A 480 0.84 5.59 -19.84
C SER A 480 0.98 4.30 -20.67
N MET A 481 0.88 3.14 -20.02
CA MET A 481 0.76 1.85 -20.73
C MET A 481 -0.39 1.87 -21.76
N LEU A 482 -1.47 2.56 -21.44
CA LEU A 482 -2.62 2.72 -22.33
C LEU A 482 -2.25 3.47 -23.60
N GLU A 483 -1.51 4.57 -23.47
CA GLU A 483 -1.03 5.38 -24.60
C GLU A 483 0.01 4.62 -25.42
N THR A 484 0.92 3.90 -24.77
CA THR A 484 1.89 3.02 -25.45
C THR A 484 1.17 1.89 -26.20
N ALA A 485 0.13 1.30 -25.62
CA ALA A 485 -0.67 0.27 -26.26
C ALA A 485 -1.51 0.81 -27.43
N GLN A 486 -2.08 2.01 -27.30
CA GLN A 486 -2.79 2.70 -28.38
C GLN A 486 -1.85 3.09 -29.52
N ASN A 487 -0.68 3.63 -29.21
CA ASN A 487 0.34 3.98 -30.20
C ASN A 487 0.89 2.72 -30.90
N ALA A 488 1.09 1.62 -30.19
CA ALA A 488 1.47 0.34 -30.80
C ALA A 488 0.41 -0.19 -31.77
N SER A 489 -0.87 -0.05 -31.42
CA SER A 489 -1.98 -0.44 -32.32
C SER A 489 -2.09 0.45 -33.56
N GLN A 490 -1.80 1.75 -33.41
CA GLN A 490 -1.72 2.70 -34.54
C GLN A 490 -0.52 2.42 -35.44
N MET A 491 0.65 2.14 -34.84
CA MET A 491 1.86 1.74 -35.59
C MET A 491 1.64 0.44 -36.39
N ALA A 492 0.97 -0.56 -35.80
CA ALA A 492 0.59 -1.78 -36.51
C ALA A 492 -0.37 -1.50 -37.67
N GLY A 493 -1.26 -0.52 -37.52
CA GLY A 493 -2.13 -0.02 -38.60
C GLY A 493 -1.33 0.66 -39.71
N ILE A 494 -0.36 1.49 -39.35
CA ILE A 494 0.54 2.19 -40.28
C ILE A 494 1.43 1.18 -41.02
N GLU A 495 2.05 0.23 -40.33
CA GLU A 495 2.83 -0.85 -40.95
C GLU A 495 1.99 -1.66 -41.95
N ARG A 496 0.73 -1.92 -41.65
CA ARG A 496 -0.17 -2.62 -42.54
C ARG A 496 -0.53 -1.81 -43.79
N ILE A 497 -0.67 -0.49 -43.65
CA ILE A 497 -0.85 0.44 -44.75
C ILE A 497 0.43 0.48 -45.62
N PHE A 498 1.63 0.55 -45.02
CA PHE A 498 2.89 0.50 -45.73
C PHE A 498 3.11 -0.83 -46.46
N GLN A 499 2.75 -1.98 -45.85
CA GLN A 499 2.79 -3.29 -46.53
C GLN A 499 1.82 -3.35 -47.69
N LEU A 500 0.60 -2.82 -47.52
CA LEU A 500 -0.40 -2.74 -48.59
C LEU A 500 0.08 -1.81 -49.71
N ALA A 501 0.61 -0.66 -49.38
CA ALA A 501 1.17 0.29 -50.35
C ALA A 501 2.37 -0.31 -51.11
N GLY A 502 3.28 -1.01 -50.40
CA GLY A 502 4.40 -1.72 -51.00
C GLY A 502 3.98 -2.85 -51.94
N ASN A 503 2.93 -3.62 -51.58
CA ASN A 503 2.36 -4.65 -52.43
C ASN A 503 1.63 -4.07 -53.67
N LEU A 504 0.94 -2.94 -53.51
CA LEU A 504 0.29 -2.23 -54.61
C LEU A 504 1.31 -1.54 -55.54
N ALA A 505 2.40 -1.00 -55.00
CA ALA A 505 3.48 -0.40 -55.79
C ALA A 505 4.22 -1.43 -56.66
N GLY A 506 4.20 -2.72 -56.29
CA GLY A 506 4.69 -3.83 -57.10
C GLY A 506 3.81 -4.12 -58.33
N VAL A 507 2.55 -3.65 -58.33
CA VAL A 507 1.59 -3.80 -59.43
C VAL A 507 1.44 -2.50 -60.20
N ASP A 508 1.38 -1.36 -59.53
CA ASP A 508 1.30 -0.01 -60.14
C ASP A 508 2.14 0.98 -59.31
N PRO A 509 3.28 1.48 -59.86
CA PRO A 509 4.14 2.44 -59.18
C PRO A 509 3.47 3.77 -58.81
N ALA A 510 2.39 4.19 -59.50
CA ALA A 510 1.66 5.42 -59.19
C ALA A 510 0.85 5.35 -57.88
N ALA A 511 0.71 4.15 -57.28
CA ALA A 511 0.08 3.99 -55.97
C ALA A 511 0.84 4.64 -54.81
N LEU A 512 2.15 4.90 -54.96
CA LEU A 512 3.00 5.58 -53.97
C LEU A 512 2.77 7.10 -53.92
N ASP A 513 2.24 7.70 -55.00
CA ASP A 513 1.98 9.15 -55.06
C ASP A 513 0.84 9.59 -54.10
N ASN A 514 0.05 8.63 -53.61
CA ASN A 514 -1.04 8.89 -52.67
C ASN A 514 -0.66 8.66 -51.20
N VAL A 515 0.58 8.29 -50.92
CA VAL A 515 1.08 8.08 -49.54
C VAL A 515 1.97 9.27 -49.14
N ASP A 516 1.49 10.04 -48.18
CA ASP A 516 2.24 11.12 -47.59
C ASP A 516 3.28 10.50 -46.63
N PHE A 517 4.55 10.81 -46.83
CA PHE A 517 5.68 10.28 -46.07
C PHE A 517 6.21 11.28 -45.02
N ASP A 518 5.55 12.44 -44.83
CA ASP A 518 5.95 13.47 -43.84
C ASP A 518 5.44 13.20 -42.42
#